data_962eaa499130fb13714823d12bfa0190
#
_entry.id   962eaa499130fb13714823d12bfa0190
#
_cell.length_a   1.000
_cell.length_b   1.000
_cell.length_c   1.000
_cell.angle_alpha   90.00
_cell.angle_beta   90.00
_cell.angle_gamma   90.00
#
_symmetry.space_group_name_H-M   'P 1'
#
loop_
_entity.id
_entity.type
_entity.pdbx_description
1 polymer ?
#
loop_
_entity_poly.entity_id
_entity_poly.type
_entity_poly.pdbx_seq_one_letter_code
_entity_poly.pdbx_strand_id
1 'polypeptide(L)'
;MKKKKVTNKNTKWVALITILVLLPSVLFVVEKIRTTKILEEVERAAFIVINKEDYSLKVFDYNGEKLFESGISCGKKLGNKNKIGDMKTPEGIFRVCDIQDSSDWDHDFKDGNGKIQGAYGPVFIRLDVPGHKGIGIHGTHKPESIGTRDTEGCIRLENSEILKLKELAYLGMVVVITPSVQDAEATKSQLKEEKTKKQNEGKVSKLRNDN
;
A
#
# COMPACT_ATOMS: atom_id res chain seq x y z
N MET A 1 -1.59 13.97 73.64
CA MET A 1 -1.83 15.27 72.98
C MET A 1 -2.08 15.06 71.51
N LYS A 2 -3.31 15.24 71.02
CA LYS A 2 -3.65 15.11 69.58
C LYS A 2 -3.50 16.49 68.92
N LYS A 3 -2.51 16.66 68.01
CA LYS A 3 -2.38 17.88 67.21
C LYS A 3 -3.50 17.93 66.17
N LYS A 4 -4.44 18.88 66.32
CA LYS A 4 -5.46 19.25 65.34
C LYS A 4 -4.75 19.85 64.10
N LYS A 5 -4.83 19.17 62.94
CA LYS A 5 -4.45 19.76 61.67
C LYS A 5 -5.44 20.87 61.31
N VAL A 6 -5.04 22.11 61.47
CA VAL A 6 -5.80 23.27 61.00
C VAL A 6 -5.61 23.35 59.49
N THR A 7 -6.51 22.80 58.73
CA THR A 7 -6.55 22.98 57.27
C THR A 7 -7.08 24.41 57.00
N ASN A 8 -6.19 25.28 56.55
CA ASN A 8 -6.52 26.67 56.24
C ASN A 8 -7.52 26.71 55.06
N LYS A 9 -8.74 27.24 55.29
CA LYS A 9 -9.80 27.39 54.29
C LYS A 9 -9.29 28.14 53.04
N ASN A 10 -8.41 29.11 53.20
CA ASN A 10 -7.88 29.92 52.11
C ASN A 10 -7.02 29.11 51.13
N THR A 11 -6.29 28.09 51.60
CA THR A 11 -5.48 27.22 50.73
C THR A 11 -6.34 26.39 49.79
N LYS A 12 -7.54 25.97 50.24
CA LYS A 12 -8.48 25.22 49.36
C LYS A 12 -9.07 26.12 48.28
N TRP A 13 -9.40 27.36 48.58
CA TRP A 13 -9.92 28.31 47.59
C TRP A 13 -8.86 28.74 46.58
N VAL A 14 -7.62 28.96 47.00
CA VAL A 14 -6.50 29.26 46.10
C VAL A 14 -6.27 28.08 45.14
N ALA A 15 -6.24 26.83 45.65
CA ALA A 15 -6.09 25.64 44.81
C ALA A 15 -7.24 25.48 43.80
N LEU A 16 -8.48 25.79 44.22
CA LEU A 16 -9.66 25.69 43.33
C LEU A 16 -9.62 26.72 42.19
N ILE A 17 -9.23 27.97 42.52
CA ILE A 17 -9.08 29.08 41.56
C ILE A 17 -7.93 28.73 40.56
N THR A 18 -6.82 28.20 41.06
CA THR A 18 -5.68 27.81 40.22
C THR A 18 -6.07 26.71 39.24
N ILE A 19 -6.83 25.72 39.69
CA ILE A 19 -7.36 24.66 38.81
C ILE A 19 -8.33 25.23 37.77
N LEU A 20 -9.23 26.14 38.20
CA LEU A 20 -10.25 26.71 37.30
C LEU A 20 -9.64 27.56 36.18
N VAL A 21 -8.48 28.20 36.43
CA VAL A 21 -7.76 29.02 35.43
C VAL A 21 -6.79 28.18 34.58
N LEU A 22 -6.05 27.24 35.20
CA LEU A 22 -5.05 26.44 34.47
C LEU A 22 -5.67 25.35 33.61
N LEU A 23 -6.77 24.74 34.04
CA LEU A 23 -7.41 23.66 33.30
C LEU A 23 -7.86 24.07 31.87
N PRO A 24 -8.57 25.20 31.68
CA PRO A 24 -8.93 25.69 30.36
C PRO A 24 -7.71 26.02 29.48
N SER A 25 -6.66 26.57 30.08
CA SER A 25 -5.43 26.92 29.37
C SER A 25 -4.72 25.64 28.85
N VAL A 26 -4.62 24.62 29.68
CA VAL A 26 -4.07 23.32 29.32
C VAL A 26 -4.92 22.67 28.23
N LEU A 27 -6.23 22.64 28.36
CA LEU A 27 -7.14 22.11 27.36
C LEU A 27 -7.01 22.83 26.02
N PHE A 28 -6.91 24.16 26.03
CA PHE A 28 -6.72 24.97 24.84
C PHE A 28 -5.38 24.63 24.14
N VAL A 29 -4.30 24.47 24.89
CA VAL A 29 -2.97 24.08 24.34
C VAL A 29 -3.02 22.68 23.75
N VAL A 30 -3.65 21.73 24.45
CA VAL A 30 -3.80 20.35 23.96
C VAL A 30 -4.64 20.32 22.66
N GLU A 31 -5.74 21.07 22.60
CA GLU A 31 -6.58 21.18 21.41
C GLU A 31 -5.81 21.78 20.24
N LYS A 32 -5.04 22.85 20.48
CA LYS A 32 -4.19 23.48 19.45
C LYS A 32 -3.13 22.51 18.91
N ILE A 33 -2.45 21.78 19.81
CA ILE A 33 -1.46 20.76 19.39
C ILE A 33 -2.12 19.65 18.57
N ARG A 34 -3.30 19.18 19.00
CA ARG A 34 -4.05 18.14 18.27
C ARG A 34 -4.48 18.62 16.89
N THR A 35 -5.00 19.83 16.79
CA THR A 35 -5.43 20.43 15.52
C THR A 35 -4.24 20.60 14.56
N THR A 36 -3.10 21.10 15.06
CA THR A 36 -1.89 21.26 14.25
C THR A 36 -1.41 19.91 13.72
N LYS A 37 -1.36 18.86 14.54
CA LYS A 37 -0.99 17.52 14.11
C LYS A 37 -1.92 16.96 13.03
N ILE A 38 -3.23 17.16 13.19
CA ILE A 38 -4.20 16.71 12.17
C ILE A 38 -3.99 17.45 10.85
N LEU A 39 -3.75 18.75 10.88
CA LEU A 39 -3.46 19.53 9.67
C LEU A 39 -2.18 19.08 8.99
N GLU A 40 -1.10 18.85 9.72
CA GLU A 40 0.15 18.30 9.18
C GLU A 40 -0.04 16.91 8.56
N GLU A 41 -0.88 16.06 9.17
CA GLU A 41 -1.18 14.72 8.67
C GLU A 41 -2.03 14.80 7.39
N VAL A 42 -2.98 15.72 7.30
CA VAL A 42 -3.78 15.97 6.10
C VAL A 42 -2.91 16.54 4.98
N GLU A 43 -2.03 17.50 5.27
CA GLU A 43 -1.12 18.10 4.27
C GLU A 43 -0.14 17.07 3.67
N ARG A 44 0.20 16.01 4.44
CA ARG A 44 1.05 14.89 3.98
C ARG A 44 0.25 13.79 3.30
N ALA A 45 -1.09 13.83 3.38
CA ALA A 45 -1.91 12.78 2.80
C ALA A 45 -1.73 12.73 1.28
N ALA A 46 -1.26 11.57 0.82
CA ALA A 46 -1.03 11.31 -0.59
C ALA A 46 -1.47 9.88 -0.93
N PHE A 47 -1.69 9.61 -2.21
CA PHE A 47 -2.03 8.30 -2.70
C PHE A 47 -1.34 8.01 -4.04
N ILE A 48 -1.11 6.72 -4.29
CA ILE A 48 -0.46 6.24 -5.51
C ILE A 48 -1.53 5.73 -6.46
N VAL A 49 -1.43 6.10 -7.74
CA VAL A 49 -2.20 5.50 -8.84
C VAL A 49 -1.22 4.83 -9.79
N ILE A 50 -1.42 3.53 -10.00
CA ILE A 50 -0.67 2.71 -10.96
C ILE A 50 -1.61 2.37 -12.10
N ASN A 51 -1.27 2.79 -13.30
CA ASN A 51 -2.03 2.50 -14.49
C ASN A 51 -1.28 1.51 -15.38
N LYS A 52 -1.85 0.30 -15.59
CA LYS A 52 -1.23 -0.72 -16.42
C LYS A 52 -1.40 -0.49 -17.92
N GLU A 53 -2.31 0.44 -18.33
CA GLU A 53 -2.52 0.78 -19.75
C GLU A 53 -1.34 1.57 -20.31
N ASP A 54 -0.92 2.60 -19.58
CA ASP A 54 0.16 3.51 -19.99
C ASP A 54 1.50 3.24 -19.30
N TYR A 55 1.56 2.15 -18.50
CA TYR A 55 2.73 1.77 -17.70
C TYR A 55 3.25 2.92 -16.83
N SER A 56 2.35 3.62 -16.13
CA SER A 56 2.70 4.74 -15.29
C SER A 56 2.36 4.51 -13.82
N LEU A 57 3.15 5.15 -12.94
CA LEU A 57 2.88 5.35 -11.53
C LEU A 57 2.85 6.84 -11.25
N LYS A 58 1.79 7.32 -10.62
CA LYS A 58 1.60 8.71 -10.24
C LYS A 58 1.29 8.80 -8.74
N VAL A 59 1.84 9.82 -8.08
CA VAL A 59 1.48 10.18 -6.70
C VAL A 59 0.74 11.49 -6.73
N PHE A 60 -0.39 11.54 -6.05
CA PHE A 60 -1.20 12.74 -5.88
C PHE A 60 -1.35 13.06 -4.41
N ASP A 61 -1.40 14.36 -4.07
CA ASP A 61 -1.82 14.83 -2.75
C ASP A 61 -3.36 14.73 -2.60
N TYR A 62 -3.86 15.12 -1.42
CA TYR A 62 -5.30 15.11 -1.12
C TYR A 62 -6.11 16.14 -1.94
N ASN A 63 -5.46 17.15 -2.55
CA ASN A 63 -6.09 18.12 -3.44
C ASN A 63 -6.15 17.63 -4.89
N GLY A 64 -5.48 16.51 -5.20
CA GLY A 64 -5.34 15.99 -6.55
C GLY A 64 -4.18 16.60 -7.34
N GLU A 65 -3.28 17.33 -6.69
CA GLU A 65 -2.03 17.80 -7.31
C GLU A 65 -1.06 16.63 -7.49
N LYS A 66 -0.47 16.54 -8.69
CA LYS A 66 0.49 15.48 -8.99
C LYS A 66 1.87 15.82 -8.41
N LEU A 67 2.29 15.04 -7.41
CA LEU A 67 3.58 15.19 -6.73
C LEU A 67 4.73 14.44 -7.42
N PHE A 68 4.40 13.33 -8.10
CA PHE A 68 5.41 12.46 -8.71
C PHE A 68 4.81 11.66 -9.87
N GLU A 69 5.64 11.33 -10.85
CA GLU A 69 5.29 10.44 -11.97
C GLU A 69 6.51 9.68 -12.44
N SER A 70 6.34 8.39 -12.73
CA SER A 70 7.38 7.50 -13.27
C SER A 70 6.78 6.45 -14.20
N GLY A 71 7.58 5.98 -15.15
CA GLY A 71 7.30 4.75 -15.89
C GLY A 71 7.46 3.52 -15.00
N ILE A 72 6.73 2.45 -15.31
CA ILE A 72 6.79 1.18 -14.59
C ILE A 72 6.93 -0.02 -15.52
N SER A 73 7.31 -1.17 -14.95
CA SER A 73 7.03 -2.49 -15.52
C SER A 73 6.06 -3.24 -14.60
N CYS A 74 5.18 -4.07 -15.19
CA CYS A 74 4.19 -4.85 -14.44
C CYS A 74 4.21 -6.33 -14.86
N GLY A 75 3.28 -7.13 -14.32
CA GLY A 75 3.22 -8.58 -14.53
C GLY A 75 3.18 -9.00 -15.99
N LYS A 76 3.97 -10.04 -16.34
CA LYS A 76 4.10 -10.59 -17.70
C LYS A 76 2.77 -11.01 -18.34
N LYS A 77 1.80 -11.44 -17.52
CA LYS A 77 0.51 -11.94 -18.02
C LYS A 77 -0.61 -10.94 -17.78
N LEU A 78 -1.53 -10.90 -18.72
CA LEU A 78 -2.73 -10.07 -18.67
C LEU A 78 -3.75 -10.55 -17.61
N GLY A 79 -4.53 -9.62 -17.12
CA GLY A 79 -5.63 -9.83 -16.18
C GLY A 79 -5.23 -9.61 -14.73
N ASN A 80 -6.23 -9.73 -13.84
CA ASN A 80 -6.04 -9.57 -12.40
C ASN A 80 -5.36 -10.80 -11.79
N LYS A 81 -4.54 -10.56 -10.76
CA LYS A 81 -3.90 -11.62 -9.97
C LYS A 81 -4.95 -12.46 -9.23
N ASN A 82 -4.86 -13.80 -9.37
CA ASN A 82 -5.78 -14.72 -8.71
C ASN A 82 -5.10 -15.89 -8.00
N LYS A 83 -3.81 -16.15 -8.26
CA LYS A 83 -3.02 -17.19 -7.59
C LYS A 83 -1.53 -16.86 -7.57
N ILE A 84 -0.80 -17.52 -6.68
CA ILE A 84 0.66 -17.43 -6.61
C ILE A 84 1.26 -17.97 -7.92
N GLY A 85 2.29 -17.29 -8.45
CA GLY A 85 3.00 -17.69 -9.66
C GLY A 85 2.25 -17.47 -10.98
N ASP A 86 1.13 -16.75 -10.97
CA ASP A 86 0.36 -16.45 -12.19
C ASP A 86 0.96 -15.34 -13.07
N MET A 87 2.05 -14.71 -12.63
CA MET A 87 2.77 -13.64 -13.33
C MET A 87 1.90 -12.40 -13.63
N LYS A 88 0.88 -12.15 -12.81
CA LYS A 88 -0.06 -11.03 -12.95
C LYS A 88 0.11 -10.02 -11.83
N THR A 89 0.00 -8.74 -12.16
CA THR A 89 -0.12 -7.67 -11.18
C THR A 89 -1.56 -7.58 -10.67
N PRO A 90 -1.78 -7.51 -9.34
CA PRO A 90 -3.12 -7.33 -8.79
C PRO A 90 -3.74 -5.99 -9.20
N GLU A 91 -5.06 -5.96 -9.28
CA GLU A 91 -5.88 -4.78 -9.57
C GLU A 91 -6.78 -4.49 -8.37
N GLY A 92 -6.97 -3.22 -8.06
CA GLY A 92 -7.80 -2.80 -6.94
C GLY A 92 -7.17 -1.71 -6.08
N ILE A 93 -7.61 -1.64 -4.83
CA ILE A 93 -7.15 -0.66 -3.85
C ILE A 93 -6.43 -1.39 -2.73
N PHE A 94 -5.18 -1.02 -2.52
CA PHE A 94 -4.28 -1.63 -1.54
C PHE A 94 -3.69 -0.55 -0.62
N ARG A 95 -2.90 -0.99 0.37
CA ARG A 95 -2.15 -0.09 1.24
C ARG A 95 -0.70 -0.52 1.32
N VAL A 96 0.17 0.45 1.50
CA VAL A 96 1.56 0.20 1.85
C VAL A 96 1.59 -0.39 3.27
N CYS A 97 2.16 -1.59 3.42
CA CYS A 97 2.26 -2.26 4.72
C CYS A 97 3.70 -2.35 5.25
N ASP A 98 4.70 -2.14 4.39
CA ASP A 98 6.11 -2.14 4.79
C ASP A 98 6.96 -1.40 3.75
N ILE A 99 8.10 -0.82 4.19
CA ILE A 99 9.08 -0.15 3.33
C ILE A 99 10.46 -0.64 3.77
N GLN A 100 11.12 -1.40 2.90
CA GLN A 100 12.33 -2.14 3.24
C GLN A 100 13.50 -1.74 2.33
N ASP A 101 14.71 -1.80 2.86
CA ASP A 101 15.94 -1.85 2.06
C ASP A 101 16.01 -3.23 1.39
N SER A 102 16.14 -3.27 0.08
CA SER A 102 16.23 -4.49 -0.71
C SER A 102 17.53 -4.59 -1.52
N SER A 103 18.51 -3.76 -1.21
CA SER A 103 19.78 -3.67 -1.94
C SER A 103 20.51 -5.02 -2.04
N ASP A 104 20.43 -5.83 -0.97
CA ASP A 104 21.10 -7.12 -0.87
C ASP A 104 20.19 -8.31 -1.20
N TRP A 105 18.95 -8.04 -1.64
CA TRP A 105 18.03 -9.14 -1.95
C TRP A 105 18.36 -9.76 -3.29
N ASP A 106 18.46 -11.09 -3.30
CA ASP A 106 18.59 -11.88 -4.52
C ASP A 106 17.25 -12.50 -4.94
N HIS A 107 17.13 -12.81 -6.22
CA HIS A 107 15.99 -13.55 -6.77
C HIS A 107 16.40 -14.44 -7.92
N ASP A 108 15.87 -15.66 -7.94
CA ASP A 108 15.99 -16.58 -9.06
C ASP A 108 14.69 -16.58 -9.88
N PHE A 109 14.74 -15.94 -11.05
CA PHE A 109 13.59 -15.84 -11.96
C PHE A 109 13.26 -17.15 -12.69
N LYS A 110 14.00 -18.24 -12.42
CA LYS A 110 13.82 -19.55 -13.05
C LYS A 110 13.99 -19.52 -14.58
N ASP A 111 14.77 -18.58 -15.07
CA ASP A 111 15.08 -18.36 -16.48
C ASP A 111 16.40 -19.03 -16.94
N GLY A 112 17.04 -19.78 -16.05
CA GLY A 112 18.32 -20.46 -16.29
C GLY A 112 19.56 -19.63 -15.96
N ASN A 113 19.42 -18.36 -15.59
CA ASN A 113 20.53 -17.47 -15.25
C ASN A 113 20.95 -17.54 -13.77
N GLY A 114 20.18 -18.32 -12.96
CA GLY A 114 20.39 -18.42 -11.51
C GLY A 114 19.91 -17.19 -10.74
N LYS A 115 20.48 -17.00 -9.53
CA LYS A 115 20.12 -15.89 -8.66
C LYS A 115 20.77 -14.58 -9.10
N ILE A 116 19.98 -13.53 -9.19
CA ILE A 116 20.43 -12.17 -9.49
C ILE A 116 20.44 -11.37 -8.20
N GLN A 117 21.62 -10.91 -7.80
CA GLN A 117 21.80 -10.03 -6.65
C GLN A 117 21.27 -8.63 -7.00
N GLY A 118 20.62 -7.94 -6.03
CA GLY A 118 20.01 -6.64 -6.25
C GLY A 118 18.81 -6.66 -7.21
N ALA A 119 18.17 -7.81 -7.36
CA ALA A 119 17.05 -8.02 -8.27
C ALA A 119 15.92 -7.03 -8.11
N TYR A 120 15.72 -6.53 -6.87
CA TYR A 120 14.65 -5.60 -6.48
C TYR A 120 15.12 -4.14 -6.35
N GLY A 121 16.39 -3.86 -6.67
CA GLY A 121 16.97 -2.52 -6.47
C GLY A 121 17.05 -2.11 -4.99
N PRO A 122 17.21 -0.80 -4.70
CA PRO A 122 17.53 -0.33 -3.34
C PRO A 122 16.34 -0.33 -2.38
N VAL A 123 15.09 -0.36 -2.87
CA VAL A 123 13.88 -0.20 -2.02
C VAL A 123 12.78 -1.14 -2.49
N PHE A 124 12.11 -1.77 -1.53
CA PHE A 124 10.90 -2.54 -1.72
C PHE A 124 9.76 -1.98 -0.86
N ILE A 125 8.75 -1.37 -1.49
CA ILE A 125 7.53 -0.88 -0.87
C ILE A 125 6.48 -1.97 -0.98
N ARG A 126 6.23 -2.67 0.13
CA ARG A 126 5.32 -3.82 0.18
C ARG A 126 3.88 -3.38 0.24
N LEU A 127 3.02 -4.05 -0.53
CA LEU A 127 1.58 -3.84 -0.53
C LEU A 127 0.85 -4.96 0.23
N ASP A 128 -0.17 -4.58 0.98
CA ASP A 128 -1.11 -5.53 1.59
C ASP A 128 -2.13 -5.98 0.54
N VAL A 129 -1.82 -7.10 -0.10
CA VAL A 129 -2.67 -7.70 -1.14
C VAL A 129 -3.32 -8.96 -0.56
N PRO A 130 -4.65 -9.00 -0.35
CA PRO A 130 -5.34 -10.15 0.24
C PRO A 130 -5.02 -11.47 -0.48
N GLY A 131 -4.55 -12.47 0.27
CA GLY A 131 -4.19 -13.80 -0.25
C GLY A 131 -2.86 -13.86 -1.02
N HIS A 132 -2.13 -12.76 -1.18
CA HIS A 132 -0.90 -12.70 -1.96
C HIS A 132 0.22 -11.96 -1.23
N LYS A 133 1.10 -12.71 -0.59
CA LYS A 133 2.31 -12.15 0.05
C LYS A 133 3.38 -11.86 -1.01
N GLY A 134 4.20 -10.83 -0.78
CA GLY A 134 5.37 -10.54 -1.63
C GLY A 134 5.08 -9.66 -2.85
N ILE A 135 3.92 -9.04 -2.95
CA ILE A 135 3.65 -8.00 -3.96
C ILE A 135 4.11 -6.65 -3.43
N GLY A 136 4.78 -5.89 -4.28
CA GLY A 136 5.27 -4.56 -3.92
C GLY A 136 5.69 -3.74 -5.13
N ILE A 137 6.13 -2.52 -4.82
CA ILE A 137 6.72 -1.55 -5.75
C ILE A 137 8.21 -1.50 -5.42
N HIS A 138 9.09 -1.71 -6.39
CA HIS A 138 10.53 -1.83 -6.12
C HIS A 138 11.39 -1.32 -7.27
N GLY A 139 12.69 -1.19 -7.05
CA GLY A 139 13.67 -0.88 -8.09
C GLY A 139 13.94 -2.03 -9.04
N THR A 140 15.07 -2.03 -9.72
CA THR A 140 15.34 -3.03 -10.78
C THR A 140 16.82 -3.31 -10.98
N HIS A 141 17.14 -4.53 -11.39
CA HIS A 141 18.37 -4.91 -12.04
C HIS A 141 18.28 -4.80 -13.59
N LYS A 142 17.07 -4.52 -14.11
CA LYS A 142 16.75 -4.56 -15.55
C LYS A 142 15.97 -3.29 -15.96
N PRO A 143 16.64 -2.12 -16.00
CA PRO A 143 15.97 -0.84 -16.27
C PRO A 143 15.33 -0.76 -17.66
N GLU A 144 15.85 -1.48 -18.67
CA GLU A 144 15.30 -1.55 -20.03
C GLU A 144 13.90 -2.20 -20.10
N SER A 145 13.46 -2.84 -19.03
CA SER A 145 12.11 -3.42 -18.94
C SER A 145 11.00 -2.42 -18.60
N ILE A 146 11.36 -1.19 -18.20
CA ILE A 146 10.37 -0.15 -17.90
C ILE A 146 9.55 0.17 -19.15
N GLY A 147 8.24 0.35 -18.99
CA GLY A 147 7.30 0.50 -20.10
C GLY A 147 6.79 -0.82 -20.68
N THR A 148 7.13 -1.97 -20.08
CA THR A 148 6.74 -3.29 -20.57
C THR A 148 6.12 -4.18 -19.49
N ARG A 149 5.63 -5.36 -19.88
CA ARG A 149 5.22 -6.44 -19.00
C ARG A 149 6.36 -7.44 -18.82
N ASP A 150 7.13 -7.31 -17.74
CA ASP A 150 8.32 -8.15 -17.50
C ASP A 150 8.49 -8.63 -16.05
N THR A 151 7.48 -8.46 -15.18
CA THR A 151 7.57 -8.90 -13.77
C THR A 151 6.75 -10.15 -13.48
N GLU A 152 6.98 -10.74 -12.32
CA GLU A 152 6.18 -11.87 -11.81
C GLU A 152 4.91 -11.42 -11.07
N GLY A 153 4.62 -10.11 -11.09
CA GLY A 153 3.43 -9.53 -10.50
C GLY A 153 3.68 -8.26 -9.68
N CYS A 154 4.91 -7.99 -9.28
CA CYS A 154 5.31 -6.73 -8.66
C CYS A 154 5.30 -5.58 -9.67
N ILE A 155 5.40 -4.37 -9.16
CA ILE A 155 5.55 -3.14 -9.93
C ILE A 155 7.01 -2.71 -9.84
N ARG A 156 7.68 -2.59 -10.98
CA ARG A 156 9.10 -2.25 -11.08
C ARG A 156 9.27 -0.84 -11.58
N LEU A 157 10.16 -0.08 -10.93
CA LEU A 157 10.60 1.27 -11.31
C LEU A 157 12.11 1.26 -11.58
N GLU A 158 12.60 2.32 -12.19
CA GLU A 158 14.03 2.61 -12.17
C GLU A 158 14.53 2.88 -10.74
N ASN A 159 15.80 2.57 -10.46
CA ASN A 159 16.36 2.72 -9.11
C ASN A 159 16.36 4.16 -8.62
N SER A 160 16.59 5.13 -9.48
CA SER A 160 16.49 6.56 -9.16
C SER A 160 15.07 6.97 -8.80
N GLU A 161 14.06 6.39 -9.46
CA GLU A 161 12.67 6.74 -9.28
C GLU A 161 12.07 6.09 -8.01
N ILE A 162 12.44 4.84 -7.70
CA ILE A 162 11.98 4.22 -6.45
C ILE A 162 12.55 4.92 -5.21
N LEU A 163 13.75 5.50 -5.28
CA LEU A 163 14.32 6.31 -4.21
C LEU A 163 13.52 7.60 -3.99
N LYS A 164 13.11 8.29 -5.05
CA LYS A 164 12.24 9.47 -4.96
C LYS A 164 10.85 9.10 -4.41
N LEU A 165 10.28 7.99 -4.88
CA LEU A 165 8.99 7.50 -4.38
C LEU A 165 9.04 7.17 -2.88
N LYS A 166 10.16 6.61 -2.40
CA LYS A 166 10.37 6.31 -0.98
C LYS A 166 10.21 7.55 -0.08
N GLU A 167 10.67 8.72 -0.53
CA GLU A 167 10.56 9.98 0.23
C GLU A 167 9.11 10.45 0.41
N LEU A 168 8.21 10.01 -0.48
CA LEU A 168 6.78 10.33 -0.44
C LEU A 168 5.95 9.22 0.24
N ALA A 169 6.47 7.98 0.25
CA ALA A 169 5.73 6.82 0.72
C ALA A 169 5.71 6.73 2.25
N TYR A 170 4.57 6.28 2.78
CA TYR A 170 4.39 6.02 4.22
C TYR A 170 3.50 4.80 4.44
N LEU A 171 3.57 4.21 5.63
CA LEU A 171 2.74 3.06 6.02
C LEU A 171 1.26 3.45 6.05
N GLY A 172 0.42 2.64 5.44
CA GLY A 172 -1.00 2.91 5.27
C GLY A 172 -1.36 3.74 4.04
N MET A 173 -0.37 4.29 3.30
CA MET A 173 -0.62 5.02 2.05
C MET A 173 -1.45 4.20 1.08
N VAL A 174 -2.49 4.80 0.50
CA VAL A 174 -3.38 4.13 -0.45
C VAL A 174 -2.69 3.98 -1.80
N VAL A 175 -2.83 2.79 -2.38
CA VAL A 175 -2.33 2.45 -3.72
C VAL A 175 -3.47 1.90 -4.55
N VAL A 176 -3.80 2.58 -5.64
CA VAL A 176 -4.81 2.17 -6.61
C VAL A 176 -4.10 1.59 -7.82
N ILE A 177 -4.41 0.35 -8.19
CA ILE A 177 -3.87 -0.30 -9.39
C ILE A 177 -5.02 -0.53 -10.38
N THR A 178 -4.97 0.18 -11.50
CA THR A 178 -6.00 0.10 -12.54
C THR A 178 -5.60 -0.87 -13.65
N PRO A 179 -6.56 -1.64 -14.20
CA PRO A 179 -6.31 -2.50 -15.35
C PRO A 179 -6.02 -1.70 -16.62
N SER A 180 -5.35 -2.33 -17.59
CA SER A 180 -5.47 -1.96 -18.99
C SER A 180 -6.78 -2.49 -19.57
N VAL A 181 -7.17 -2.01 -20.76
CA VAL A 181 -8.32 -2.56 -21.50
C VAL A 181 -8.13 -4.07 -21.72
N GLN A 182 -6.94 -4.50 -22.11
CA GLN A 182 -6.61 -5.91 -22.31
C GLN A 182 -6.66 -6.72 -21.01
N ASP A 183 -6.24 -6.15 -19.85
CA ASP A 183 -6.36 -6.81 -18.55
C ASP A 183 -7.83 -7.03 -18.18
N ALA A 184 -8.68 -6.03 -18.39
CA ALA A 184 -10.10 -6.11 -18.07
C ALA A 184 -10.79 -7.19 -18.92
N GLU A 185 -10.47 -7.28 -20.20
CA GLU A 185 -10.98 -8.32 -21.11
C GLU A 185 -10.51 -9.73 -20.71
N ALA A 186 -9.23 -9.88 -20.38
CA ALA A 186 -8.64 -11.14 -19.90
C ALA A 186 -9.29 -11.60 -18.59
N THR A 187 -9.50 -10.68 -17.64
CA THR A 187 -10.18 -10.98 -16.37
C THR A 187 -11.63 -11.41 -16.60
N LYS A 188 -12.36 -10.72 -17.48
CA LYS A 188 -13.74 -11.06 -17.83
C LYS A 188 -13.87 -12.45 -18.46
N SER A 189 -12.92 -12.82 -19.33
CA SER A 189 -12.86 -14.15 -19.96
C SER A 189 -12.61 -15.25 -18.93
N GLN A 190 -11.67 -15.05 -18.02
CA GLN A 190 -11.38 -16.00 -16.93
C GLN A 190 -12.59 -16.22 -16.01
N LEU A 191 -13.29 -15.17 -15.62
CA LEU A 191 -14.51 -15.28 -14.80
C LEU A 191 -15.61 -16.07 -15.50
N LYS A 192 -15.73 -15.98 -16.82
CA LYS A 192 -16.69 -16.78 -17.60
C LYS A 192 -16.30 -18.27 -17.58
N GLU A 193 -15.04 -18.58 -17.82
CA GLU A 193 -14.54 -19.97 -17.82
C GLU A 193 -14.73 -20.64 -16.45
N GLU A 194 -14.41 -19.93 -15.35
CA GLU A 194 -14.59 -20.45 -14.00
C GLU A 194 -16.07 -20.72 -13.68
N LYS A 195 -16.98 -19.83 -14.10
CA LYS A 195 -18.42 -20.05 -13.92
C LYS A 195 -18.91 -21.26 -14.68
N THR A 196 -18.49 -21.43 -15.93
CA THR A 196 -18.84 -22.59 -16.77
C THR A 196 -18.32 -23.88 -16.18
N LYS A 197 -17.07 -23.89 -15.67
CA LYS A 197 -16.46 -25.05 -15.02
C LYS A 197 -17.23 -25.47 -13.77
N LYS A 198 -17.56 -24.54 -12.88
CA LYS A 198 -18.36 -24.79 -11.67
C LYS A 198 -19.74 -25.34 -12.00
N GLN A 199 -20.40 -24.82 -13.04
CA GLN A 199 -21.70 -25.33 -13.48
C GLN A 199 -21.63 -26.78 -13.98
N ASN A 200 -20.56 -27.13 -14.73
CA ASN A 200 -20.37 -28.49 -15.23
C ASN A 200 -20.03 -29.47 -14.10
N GLU A 201 -19.17 -29.08 -13.15
CA GLU A 201 -18.86 -29.89 -11.97
C GLU A 201 -20.11 -30.16 -11.10
N GLY A 202 -20.99 -29.13 -10.92
CA GLY A 202 -22.26 -29.28 -10.22
C GLY A 202 -23.24 -30.22 -10.93
N LYS A 203 -23.27 -30.24 -12.29
CA LYS A 203 -24.08 -31.21 -13.03
C LYS A 203 -23.56 -32.63 -12.91
N VAL A 204 -22.26 -32.83 -12.98
CA VAL A 204 -21.63 -34.15 -12.85
C VAL A 204 -21.84 -34.73 -11.44
N SER A 205 -21.76 -33.90 -10.38
CA SER A 205 -22.00 -34.35 -9.00
C SER A 205 -23.48 -34.76 -8.77
N LYS A 206 -24.43 -34.04 -9.36
CA LYS A 206 -25.87 -34.43 -9.31
C LYS A 206 -26.12 -35.78 -9.98
N LEU A 207 -25.59 -36.01 -11.19
CA LEU A 207 -25.74 -37.28 -11.90
C LEU A 207 -25.09 -38.48 -11.18
N ARG A 208 -24.10 -38.25 -10.31
CA ARG A 208 -23.48 -39.33 -9.49
C ARG A 208 -24.30 -39.68 -8.25
N ASN A 209 -25.11 -38.76 -7.72
CA ASN A 209 -25.93 -38.98 -6.54
C ASN A 209 -27.33 -39.56 -6.86
N ASP A 210 -27.74 -39.53 -8.12
CA ASP A 210 -29.03 -40.00 -8.59
C ASP A 210 -28.95 -41.47 -9.15
N ASN A 211 -27.80 -42.12 -9.09
CA ASN A 211 -27.53 -43.51 -9.40
C ASN A 211 -27.05 -44.27 -8.14
#